data_1c2c9b2daf64c18daacc9ebc8e881aa5
#
_entry.id   1c2c9b2daf64c18daacc9ebc8e881aa5
#
_cell.length_a   1.000
_cell.length_b   1.000
_cell.length_c   1.000
_cell.angle_alpha   90.00
_cell.angle_beta   90.00
_cell.angle_gamma   90.00
#
_symmetry.space_group_name_H-M   'P 1'
#
loop_
_entity.id
_entity.type
_entity.pdbx_description
1 polymer ?
#
loop_
_entity_poly.entity_id
_entity_poly.type
_entity_poly.pdbx_seq_one_letter_code
_entity_poly.pdbx_strand_id
1 'polypeptide(L)'
;MRGLFMLSGRPARGRFTHKETDRNLDILVADEWFPGQTLTPIQARWAWRELTHIIATRIDRDWALMDRPGAEGINLWKLRTPESYRMEPMDPELGALIQHTSPQHRYELCVDDGNPEDREQGWRPTVPAGPIPNFVYIDGRFMYAGSVTGEIGAAPATLLSATEAHDLFTNNPWHPARYHIRFTVPSWWDDIGLLPVKRTKGRAGWFWPNVPGTTHETWVDTAELKLAIDEGWDTEAGPDGPITQPIEFLEGIKLTKVDPIRGWVKTIQDMIDIAEKRWADKNPTATTILTSALKNMLRVTIGQMSASNPVTTTVVYDADDIPSDIEGFDVIRNKTGDTIAYQYQTARRRPDPDTWHPEIAARIWALSRVRTLNTPIADPTTGKNATTKGGALRMNSRTLLAIHGDAIYTSNVPPWALPVAQGGGDDGKDGRLRVKGVLPGPLKAPQTGSERAALSEQAEQAGLPEEATSD
;
A
#
# COMPACT_ATOMS: atom_id res chain seq x y z
N MET A 1 30.32 -34.57 -0.12
CA MET A 1 29.17 -33.70 -0.40
C MET A 1 29.70 -32.30 -0.71
N ARG A 2 29.74 -31.93 -1.97
CA ARG A 2 30.01 -30.52 -2.34
C ARG A 2 28.64 -29.82 -2.46
N GLY A 3 28.14 -29.28 -1.38
CA GLY A 3 27.01 -28.40 -1.37
C GLY A 3 27.48 -27.00 -1.74
N LEU A 4 27.18 -26.54 -2.93
CA LEU A 4 27.39 -25.14 -3.33
C LEU A 4 26.16 -24.36 -2.91
N PHE A 5 26.30 -23.60 -1.84
CA PHE A 5 25.33 -22.57 -1.46
C PHE A 5 25.79 -21.24 -2.05
N MET A 6 25.01 -20.65 -2.91
CA MET A 6 25.26 -19.32 -3.36
C MET A 6 24.49 -18.31 -2.54
N LEU A 7 25.25 -17.44 -1.89
CA LEU A 7 24.74 -16.23 -1.27
C LEU A 7 25.04 -15.06 -2.21
N SER A 8 24.12 -14.73 -3.10
CA SER A 8 24.10 -13.38 -3.67
C SER A 8 23.43 -12.47 -2.63
N GLY A 9 23.90 -11.24 -2.41
CA GLY A 9 23.53 -10.30 -1.35
C GLY A 9 22.04 -10.01 -1.06
N ARG A 10 21.17 -10.97 -1.40
CA ARG A 10 19.78 -11.13 -0.94
C ARG A 10 19.64 -12.50 -0.30
N PRO A 11 18.78 -12.65 0.70
CA PRO A 11 18.55 -13.92 1.35
C PRO A 11 18.26 -15.00 0.31
N ALA A 12 19.01 -16.09 0.36
CA ALA A 12 18.93 -17.15 -0.62
C ALA A 12 17.58 -17.83 -0.57
N ARG A 13 16.81 -17.69 -1.64
CA ARG A 13 15.76 -18.62 -1.98
C ARG A 13 16.32 -19.64 -2.94
N GLY A 14 15.93 -20.87 -2.79
CA GLY A 14 16.33 -21.87 -3.76
C GLY A 14 15.51 -23.13 -3.64
N ARG A 15 15.15 -23.68 -4.79
CA ARG A 15 14.75 -25.06 -4.91
C ARG A 15 15.99 -25.85 -5.29
N PHE A 16 16.35 -26.80 -4.47
CA PHE A 16 17.45 -27.72 -4.72
C PHE A 16 16.86 -29.08 -5.06
N THR A 17 17.11 -29.56 -6.27
CA THR A 17 16.69 -30.90 -6.69
C THR A 17 17.84 -31.87 -6.45
N HIS A 18 17.57 -32.95 -5.75
CA HIS A 18 18.54 -34.02 -5.55
C HIS A 18 18.68 -34.83 -6.83
N LYS A 19 19.88 -34.83 -7.42
CA LYS A 19 20.12 -35.40 -8.77
C LYS A 19 19.74 -36.86 -8.96
N GLU A 20 19.75 -37.65 -7.88
CA GLU A 20 19.48 -39.08 -7.95
C GLU A 20 18.03 -39.45 -7.58
N THR A 21 17.35 -38.62 -6.83
CA THR A 21 16.03 -38.96 -6.26
C THR A 21 14.91 -38.01 -6.67
N ASP A 22 15.20 -36.98 -7.45
CA ASP A 22 14.29 -35.89 -7.83
C ASP A 22 13.56 -35.23 -6.66
N ARG A 23 14.06 -35.45 -5.42
CA ARG A 23 13.49 -34.79 -4.25
C ARG A 23 13.90 -33.32 -4.22
N ASN A 24 12.94 -32.47 -3.96
CA ASN A 24 13.16 -31.04 -3.85
C ASN A 24 13.33 -30.64 -2.38
N LEU A 25 14.28 -29.74 -2.15
CA LEU A 25 14.44 -28.99 -0.90
C LEU A 25 14.21 -27.51 -1.24
N ASP A 26 13.16 -26.95 -0.69
CA ASP A 26 12.91 -25.52 -0.80
C ASP A 26 13.46 -24.82 0.44
N ILE A 27 14.34 -23.84 0.22
CA ILE A 27 14.86 -22.97 1.28
C ILE A 27 14.07 -21.67 1.22
N LEU A 28 13.44 -21.32 2.34
CA LEU A 28 12.58 -20.16 2.50
C LEU A 28 13.20 -19.17 3.48
N VAL A 29 12.94 -17.89 3.25
CA VAL A 29 13.33 -16.84 4.18
C VAL A 29 12.14 -16.52 5.07
N ALA A 30 12.29 -16.76 6.36
CA ALA A 30 11.22 -16.54 7.34
C ALA A 30 10.70 -15.10 7.32
N ASP A 31 11.57 -14.12 7.10
CA ASP A 31 11.23 -12.69 7.08
C ASP A 31 10.22 -12.30 5.99
N GLU A 32 10.08 -13.09 4.92
CA GLU A 32 9.08 -12.82 3.89
C GLU A 32 7.66 -13.10 4.37
N TRP A 33 7.50 -14.15 5.17
CA TRP A 33 6.23 -14.50 5.79
C TRP A 33 5.98 -13.73 7.09
N PHE A 34 7.04 -13.47 7.85
CA PHE A 34 7.01 -12.86 9.18
C PHE A 34 7.85 -11.57 9.24
N PRO A 35 7.52 -10.55 8.44
CA PRO A 35 8.31 -9.34 8.34
C PRO A 35 8.39 -8.61 9.68
N GLY A 36 9.61 -8.14 10.02
CA GLY A 36 9.86 -7.42 11.26
C GLY A 36 9.82 -8.29 12.53
N GLN A 37 9.75 -9.63 12.38
CA GLN A 37 9.77 -10.57 13.51
C GLN A 37 11.12 -11.28 13.59
N THR A 38 11.80 -11.13 14.71
CA THR A 38 13.03 -11.92 14.99
C THR A 38 12.64 -13.28 15.54
N LEU A 39 12.47 -14.28 14.66
CA LEU A 39 12.06 -15.63 15.04
C LEU A 39 13.27 -16.56 15.11
N THR A 40 13.35 -17.36 16.18
CA THR A 40 14.22 -18.54 16.19
C THR A 40 13.73 -19.58 15.19
N PRO A 41 14.58 -20.52 14.72
CA PRO A 41 14.15 -21.59 13.82
C PRO A 41 12.98 -22.43 14.35
N ILE A 42 12.90 -22.63 15.66
CA ILE A 42 11.81 -23.37 16.31
C ILE A 42 10.51 -22.56 16.23
N GLN A 43 10.56 -21.27 16.49
CA GLN A 43 9.40 -20.38 16.39
C GLN A 43 8.91 -20.24 14.94
N ALA A 44 9.83 -20.07 13.99
CA ALA A 44 9.49 -20.00 12.57
C ALA A 44 8.81 -21.30 12.09
N ARG A 45 9.33 -22.47 12.45
CA ARG A 45 8.73 -23.76 12.16
C ARG A 45 7.35 -23.91 12.78
N TRP A 46 7.20 -23.49 14.03
CA TRP A 46 5.90 -23.51 14.70
C TRP A 46 4.90 -22.60 14.00
N ALA A 47 5.26 -21.36 13.73
CA ALA A 47 4.40 -20.40 13.06
C ALA A 47 3.97 -20.88 11.66
N TRP A 48 4.89 -21.48 10.91
CA TRP A 48 4.60 -22.10 9.60
C TRP A 48 3.52 -23.18 9.71
N ARG A 49 3.66 -24.09 10.69
CA ARG A 49 2.69 -25.17 10.91
C ARG A 49 1.33 -24.65 11.34
N GLU A 50 1.30 -23.64 12.22
CA GLU A 50 0.04 -23.02 12.67
C GLU A 50 -0.66 -22.28 11.53
N LEU A 51 0.06 -21.51 10.70
CA LEU A 51 -0.51 -20.90 9.49
C LEU A 51 -1.10 -21.95 8.56
N THR A 52 -0.36 -23.03 8.28
CA THR A 52 -0.86 -24.16 7.47
C THR A 52 -2.18 -24.70 8.05
N HIS A 53 -2.21 -24.91 9.36
CA HIS A 53 -3.40 -25.42 10.04
C HIS A 53 -4.58 -24.43 10.00
N ILE A 54 -4.35 -23.15 10.20
CA ILE A 54 -5.39 -22.10 10.13
C ILE A 54 -6.00 -22.04 8.72
N ILE A 55 -5.16 -22.06 7.69
CA ILE A 55 -5.61 -22.03 6.30
C ILE A 55 -6.39 -23.30 5.98
N ALA A 56 -5.83 -24.48 6.29
CA ALA A 56 -6.50 -25.77 6.09
C ALA A 56 -7.87 -25.82 6.77
N THR A 57 -7.96 -25.34 8.01
CA THR A 57 -9.21 -25.26 8.76
C THR A 57 -10.24 -24.35 8.08
N ARG A 58 -9.81 -23.17 7.59
CA ARG A 58 -10.74 -22.21 6.99
C ARG A 58 -11.23 -22.66 5.60
N ILE A 59 -10.40 -23.34 4.84
CA ILE A 59 -10.77 -23.83 3.50
C ILE A 59 -11.34 -25.25 3.50
N ASP A 60 -11.34 -25.93 4.65
CA ASP A 60 -11.87 -27.28 4.87
C ASP A 60 -11.23 -28.34 3.96
N ARG A 61 -9.91 -28.34 3.89
CA ARG A 61 -9.10 -29.36 3.20
C ARG A 61 -7.64 -29.32 3.61
N ASP A 62 -6.89 -30.38 3.29
CA ASP A 62 -5.44 -30.40 3.42
C ASP A 62 -4.80 -29.28 2.62
N TRP A 63 -3.81 -28.62 3.21
CA TRP A 63 -3.14 -27.48 2.62
C TRP A 63 -1.63 -27.54 2.82
N ALA A 64 -0.89 -27.12 1.81
CA ALA A 64 0.54 -26.88 1.88
C ALA A 64 0.80 -25.41 1.52
N LEU A 65 1.44 -24.67 2.41
CA LEU A 65 1.78 -23.26 2.16
C LEU A 65 2.74 -23.13 0.98
N MET A 66 2.47 -22.13 0.16
CA MET A 66 3.38 -21.71 -0.90
C MET A 66 4.65 -21.08 -0.30
N ASP A 67 5.71 -21.06 -1.09
CA ASP A 67 7.01 -20.49 -0.69
C ASP A 67 6.94 -18.99 -0.36
N ARG A 68 5.95 -18.27 -0.90
CA ARG A 68 5.79 -16.82 -0.76
C ARG A 68 4.38 -16.44 -0.34
N PRO A 69 4.24 -15.46 0.55
CA PRO A 69 2.92 -14.99 0.97
C PRO A 69 2.08 -14.44 -0.20
N GLY A 70 2.72 -13.76 -1.18
CA GLY A 70 2.01 -13.27 -2.36
C GLY A 70 1.52 -14.40 -3.28
N ALA A 71 2.30 -15.45 -3.49
CA ALA A 71 1.89 -16.64 -4.26
C ALA A 71 0.75 -17.38 -3.55
N GLU A 72 0.85 -17.50 -2.22
CA GLU A 72 -0.21 -18.07 -1.38
C GLU A 72 -1.52 -17.29 -1.51
N GLY A 73 -1.44 -15.96 -1.39
CA GLY A 73 -2.61 -15.11 -1.52
C GLY A 73 -3.25 -15.17 -2.91
N ILE A 74 -2.48 -15.24 -3.98
CA ILE A 74 -2.98 -15.47 -5.35
C ILE A 74 -3.67 -16.85 -5.46
N ASN A 75 -3.09 -17.90 -4.88
CA ASN A 75 -3.67 -19.23 -4.90
C ASN A 75 -5.02 -19.27 -4.16
N LEU A 76 -5.09 -18.64 -2.99
CA LEU A 76 -6.34 -18.48 -2.23
C LEU A 76 -7.36 -17.62 -2.97
N TRP A 77 -6.93 -16.56 -3.66
CA TRP A 77 -7.81 -15.72 -4.46
C TRP A 77 -8.42 -16.52 -5.63
N LYS A 78 -7.60 -17.24 -6.42
CA LYS A 78 -8.08 -18.11 -7.49
C LYS A 78 -9.09 -19.14 -6.96
N LEU A 79 -8.83 -19.70 -5.79
CA LEU A 79 -9.72 -20.68 -5.16
C LEU A 79 -11.06 -20.09 -4.71
N ARG A 80 -11.07 -18.80 -4.31
CA ARG A 80 -12.25 -18.12 -3.75
C ARG A 80 -12.97 -17.23 -4.74
N THR A 81 -12.42 -17.04 -5.92
CA THR A 81 -13.09 -16.35 -7.02
C THR A 81 -13.97 -17.33 -7.75
N PRO A 82 -15.31 -17.17 -7.71
CA PRO A 82 -16.21 -18.04 -8.43
C PRO A 82 -15.91 -18.03 -9.95
N GLU A 83 -16.16 -19.13 -10.62
CA GLU A 83 -15.91 -19.25 -12.07
C GLU A 83 -16.70 -18.23 -12.88
N SER A 84 -17.89 -17.84 -12.39
CA SER A 84 -18.73 -16.76 -12.95
C SER A 84 -18.12 -15.36 -12.87
N TYR A 85 -17.07 -15.18 -12.06
CA TYR A 85 -16.34 -13.90 -11.89
C TYR A 85 -14.91 -13.98 -12.43
N ARG A 86 -14.60 -14.97 -13.26
CA ARG A 86 -13.30 -14.96 -13.95
C ARG A 86 -13.19 -13.70 -14.76
N MET A 87 -12.25 -12.85 -14.36
CA MET A 87 -11.98 -11.60 -15.03
C MET A 87 -11.31 -11.89 -16.37
N GLU A 88 -11.63 -11.06 -17.34
CA GLU A 88 -10.87 -11.06 -18.58
C GLU A 88 -9.44 -10.56 -18.31
N PRO A 89 -8.44 -11.05 -19.07
CA PRO A 89 -7.11 -10.51 -19.01
C PRO A 89 -7.12 -9.00 -19.31
N MET A 90 -6.33 -8.23 -18.55
CA MET A 90 -6.12 -6.83 -18.85
C MET A 90 -5.35 -6.67 -20.16
N ASP A 91 -5.79 -5.74 -21.00
CA ASP A 91 -5.02 -5.33 -22.17
C ASP A 91 -3.61 -4.90 -21.73
N PRO A 92 -2.53 -5.42 -22.35
CA PRO A 92 -1.17 -5.16 -21.90
C PRO A 92 -0.76 -3.68 -21.93
N GLU A 93 -1.25 -2.90 -22.91
CA GLU A 93 -0.90 -1.48 -23.04
C GLU A 93 -1.63 -0.66 -21.99
N LEU A 94 -2.93 -0.88 -21.82
CA LEU A 94 -3.73 -0.23 -20.79
C LEU A 94 -3.25 -0.63 -19.39
N GLY A 95 -2.92 -1.89 -19.18
CA GLY A 95 -2.39 -2.37 -17.90
C GLY A 95 -1.03 -1.75 -17.57
N ALA A 96 -0.14 -1.61 -18.55
CA ALA A 96 1.14 -0.92 -18.37
C ALA A 96 0.93 0.57 -18.07
N LEU A 97 0.01 1.23 -18.77
CA LEU A 97 -0.35 2.63 -18.50
C LEU A 97 -0.85 2.79 -17.07
N ILE A 98 -1.80 1.97 -16.64
CA ILE A 98 -2.34 1.98 -15.27
C ILE A 98 -1.21 1.78 -14.25
N GLN A 99 -0.34 0.80 -14.47
CA GLN A 99 0.78 0.51 -13.57
C GLN A 99 1.75 1.70 -13.44
N HIS A 100 2.13 2.33 -14.58
CA HIS A 100 3.08 3.44 -14.59
C HIS A 100 2.50 4.75 -14.06
N THR A 101 1.17 4.88 -14.04
CA THR A 101 0.46 6.09 -13.63
C THR A 101 -0.25 5.96 -12.28
N SER A 102 0.00 4.87 -11.54
CA SER A 102 -0.64 4.63 -10.23
C SER A 102 0.40 4.64 -9.11
N PRO A 103 0.40 5.63 -8.23
CA PRO A 103 1.21 5.57 -7.02
C PRO A 103 0.70 4.46 -6.10
N GLN A 104 1.61 3.67 -5.54
CA GLN A 104 1.25 2.65 -4.56
C GLN A 104 0.88 3.29 -3.22
N HIS A 105 1.74 4.20 -2.73
CA HIS A 105 1.60 4.84 -1.44
C HIS A 105 1.84 6.33 -1.55
N ARG A 106 1.29 7.09 -0.59
CA ARG A 106 1.66 8.47 -0.36
C ARG A 106 2.79 8.51 0.67
N TYR A 107 3.92 9.09 0.28
CA TYR A 107 5.06 9.36 1.14
C TYR A 107 5.32 10.85 1.11
N GLU A 108 4.94 11.54 2.15
CA GLU A 108 5.05 12.98 2.24
C GLU A 108 5.50 13.39 3.64
N LEU A 109 6.54 14.19 3.70
CA LEU A 109 7.01 14.83 4.91
C LEU A 109 6.58 16.29 4.84
N CYS A 110 5.64 16.68 5.70
CA CYS A 110 5.00 18.00 5.64
C CYS A 110 5.80 19.10 6.39
N VAL A 111 6.88 18.72 7.05
CA VAL A 111 7.78 19.65 7.76
C VAL A 111 8.77 20.28 6.79
N ASP A 112 9.02 21.57 6.92
CA ASP A 112 9.99 22.29 6.08
C ASP A 112 11.40 21.74 6.28
N ASP A 113 11.95 21.12 5.25
CA ASP A 113 13.33 20.62 5.19
C ASP A 113 14.29 21.60 4.49
N GLY A 114 13.76 22.76 4.06
CA GLY A 114 14.52 23.80 3.38
C GLY A 114 14.82 23.50 1.91
N ASN A 115 14.24 22.44 1.31
CA ASN A 115 14.49 22.07 -0.08
C ASN A 115 13.72 22.97 -1.07
N PRO A 116 14.38 23.80 -1.88
CA PRO A 116 13.71 24.69 -2.83
C PRO A 116 13.13 23.94 -4.05
N GLU A 117 13.69 22.79 -4.44
CA GLU A 117 13.27 22.05 -5.64
C GLU A 117 11.82 21.58 -5.56
N ASP A 118 11.33 21.26 -4.39
CA ASP A 118 9.95 20.82 -4.20
C ASP A 118 8.97 21.99 -4.42
N ARG A 119 9.33 23.19 -4.02
CA ARG A 119 8.51 24.41 -4.23
C ARG A 119 8.42 24.79 -5.71
N GLU A 120 9.49 24.62 -6.48
CA GLU A 120 9.49 24.85 -7.93
C GLU A 120 8.58 23.87 -8.68
N GLN A 121 8.38 22.68 -8.13
CA GLN A 121 7.48 21.68 -8.67
C GLN A 121 6.00 21.83 -8.22
N GLY A 122 5.69 22.84 -7.40
CA GLY A 122 4.32 23.09 -6.93
C GLY A 122 3.96 22.44 -5.60
N TRP A 123 4.96 21.99 -4.82
CA TRP A 123 4.76 21.49 -3.46
C TRP A 123 5.38 22.45 -2.43
N ARG A 124 4.69 22.63 -1.31
CA ARG A 124 5.20 23.38 -0.16
C ARG A 124 4.95 22.64 1.15
N PRO A 125 5.87 22.73 2.13
CA PRO A 125 5.62 22.23 3.47
C PRO A 125 4.48 23.03 4.14
N THR A 126 3.68 22.36 4.97
CA THR A 126 2.62 22.98 5.75
C THR A 126 3.03 23.23 7.21
N VAL A 127 4.09 22.55 7.67
CA VAL A 127 4.62 22.66 9.04
C VAL A 127 6.00 23.30 9.01
N PRO A 128 6.23 24.41 9.74
CA PRO A 128 7.57 25.00 9.85
C PRO A 128 8.52 24.05 10.60
N ALA A 129 9.82 24.15 10.27
CA ALA A 129 10.85 23.49 11.07
C ALA A 129 10.84 24.06 12.52
N GLY A 130 10.99 23.17 13.51
CA GLY A 130 11.04 23.61 14.90
C GLY A 130 10.61 22.55 15.91
N PRO A 131 10.43 22.96 17.18
CA PRO A 131 9.95 22.08 18.22
C PRO A 131 8.45 21.79 18.05
N ILE A 132 8.05 20.57 18.37
CA ILE A 132 6.66 20.11 18.42
C ILE A 132 6.29 19.68 19.84
N PRO A 133 5.04 19.89 20.28
CA PRO A 133 4.62 19.54 21.63
C PRO A 133 4.55 18.03 21.86
N ASN A 134 4.19 17.28 20.86
CA ASN A 134 4.13 15.81 20.89
C ASN A 134 4.45 15.26 19.51
N PHE A 135 4.74 13.95 19.45
CA PHE A 135 4.72 13.18 18.22
C PHE A 135 3.69 12.07 18.36
N VAL A 136 2.64 12.13 17.55
CA VAL A 136 1.51 11.19 17.57
C VAL A 136 1.59 10.30 16.33
N TYR A 137 1.60 9.01 16.54
CA TYR A 137 1.54 8.01 15.48
C TYR A 137 0.12 7.45 15.35
N ILE A 138 -0.49 7.67 14.20
CA ILE A 138 -1.82 7.16 13.83
C ILE A 138 -1.64 6.18 12.68
N ASP A 139 -2.34 5.05 12.71
CA ASP A 139 -2.18 3.98 11.72
C ASP A 139 -3.53 3.40 11.30
N GLY A 140 -3.60 2.94 10.06
CA GLY A 140 -4.79 2.30 9.51
C GLY A 140 -4.97 0.87 10.01
N ARG A 141 -6.15 0.56 10.54
CA ARG A 141 -6.51 -0.82 10.88
C ARG A 141 -6.75 -1.62 9.62
N PHE A 142 -5.81 -2.48 9.25
CA PHE A 142 -5.92 -3.36 8.08
C PHE A 142 -6.53 -2.62 6.88
N MET A 143 -5.93 -1.49 6.53
CA MET A 143 -6.46 -0.48 5.61
C MET A 143 -6.90 -1.07 4.26
N TYR A 144 -6.13 -1.99 3.69
CA TYR A 144 -6.48 -2.59 2.41
C TYR A 144 -7.75 -3.45 2.49
N ALA A 145 -7.96 -4.21 3.57
CA ALA A 145 -9.20 -4.93 3.78
C ALA A 145 -10.40 -3.98 3.86
N GLY A 146 -10.24 -2.86 4.58
CA GLY A 146 -11.25 -1.81 4.61
C GLY A 146 -11.51 -1.17 3.23
N SER A 147 -10.47 -1.03 2.41
CA SER A 147 -10.57 -0.38 1.10
C SER A 147 -11.28 -1.24 0.04
N VAL A 148 -11.26 -2.56 0.15
CA VAL A 148 -11.95 -3.46 -0.80
C VAL A 148 -13.44 -3.64 -0.52
N THR A 149 -14.02 -2.97 0.46
CA THR A 149 -15.46 -3.01 0.72
C THR A 149 -16.28 -2.24 -0.32
N GLY A 150 -15.63 -1.40 -1.13
CA GLY A 150 -16.21 -0.66 -2.24
C GLY A 150 -16.22 -1.43 -3.56
N GLU A 151 -16.66 -0.75 -4.59
CA GLU A 151 -16.66 -1.26 -5.95
C GLU A 151 -15.24 -1.25 -6.53
N ILE A 152 -14.82 -2.41 -7.02
CA ILE A 152 -13.55 -2.59 -7.69
C ILE A 152 -13.80 -2.62 -9.20
N GLY A 153 -12.91 -1.99 -9.95
CA GLY A 153 -12.89 -2.07 -11.40
C GLY A 153 -11.86 -3.09 -11.87
N ALA A 154 -12.24 -3.89 -12.86
CA ALA A 154 -11.35 -4.84 -13.52
C ALA A 154 -11.54 -4.81 -15.04
N ALA A 155 -10.77 -5.61 -15.75
CA ALA A 155 -10.96 -5.84 -17.17
C ALA A 155 -12.36 -6.45 -17.46
N PRO A 156 -12.92 -6.26 -18.65
CA PRO A 156 -12.36 -5.47 -19.76
C PRO A 156 -12.36 -3.96 -19.48
N ALA A 157 -11.35 -3.30 -20.03
CA ALA A 157 -11.19 -1.85 -19.94
C ALA A 157 -11.45 -1.19 -21.29
N THR A 158 -11.96 0.04 -21.28
CA THR A 158 -12.23 0.83 -22.48
C THR A 158 -11.60 2.20 -22.34
N LEU A 159 -10.81 2.59 -23.33
CA LEU A 159 -10.28 3.95 -23.44
C LEU A 159 -11.42 4.91 -23.84
N LEU A 160 -11.50 6.03 -23.15
CA LEU A 160 -12.50 7.07 -23.36
C LEU A 160 -11.83 8.36 -23.86
N SER A 161 -12.50 9.04 -24.78
CA SER A 161 -12.19 10.43 -25.12
C SER A 161 -12.44 11.38 -23.95
N ALA A 162 -11.95 12.60 -24.05
CA ALA A 162 -12.16 13.65 -23.04
C ALA A 162 -13.64 13.84 -22.68
N THR A 163 -14.49 13.94 -23.69
CA THR A 163 -15.95 14.11 -23.51
C THR A 163 -16.59 12.91 -22.83
N GLU A 164 -16.28 11.69 -23.29
CA GLU A 164 -16.81 10.46 -22.68
C GLU A 164 -16.34 10.28 -21.23
N ALA A 165 -15.09 10.65 -20.93
CA ALA A 165 -14.54 10.60 -19.59
C ALA A 165 -15.26 11.58 -18.66
N HIS A 166 -15.46 12.83 -19.09
CA HIS A 166 -16.22 13.84 -18.37
C HIS A 166 -17.67 13.39 -18.13
N ASP A 167 -18.35 12.90 -19.17
CA ASP A 167 -19.74 12.44 -19.08
C ASP A 167 -19.87 11.24 -18.13
N LEU A 168 -18.94 10.28 -18.19
CA LEU A 168 -18.93 9.14 -17.27
C LEU A 168 -18.82 9.60 -15.82
N PHE A 169 -17.88 10.50 -15.53
CA PHE A 169 -17.68 11.01 -14.17
C PHE A 169 -18.90 11.80 -13.68
N THR A 170 -19.42 12.68 -14.49
CA THR A 170 -20.59 13.53 -14.16
C THR A 170 -21.84 12.70 -13.87
N ASN A 171 -22.11 11.70 -14.73
CA ASN A 171 -23.29 10.86 -14.58
C ASN A 171 -23.16 9.77 -13.51
N ASN A 172 -21.93 9.30 -13.23
CA ASN A 172 -21.67 8.28 -12.24
C ASN A 172 -20.28 8.43 -11.58
N PRO A 173 -20.14 9.39 -10.64
CA PRO A 173 -18.86 9.69 -9.98
C PRO A 173 -18.34 8.58 -9.04
N TRP A 174 -18.99 7.42 -9.01
CA TRP A 174 -18.56 6.23 -8.28
C TRP A 174 -18.13 5.08 -9.19
N HIS A 175 -18.35 5.22 -10.53
CA HIS A 175 -17.96 4.18 -11.46
C HIS A 175 -16.46 3.96 -11.42
N PRO A 176 -15.98 2.72 -11.31
CA PRO A 176 -14.54 2.43 -11.33
C PRO A 176 -13.94 2.86 -12.67
N ALA A 177 -13.10 3.87 -12.64
CA ALA A 177 -12.42 4.43 -13.81
C ALA A 177 -11.13 5.13 -13.39
N ARG A 178 -10.30 5.41 -14.37
CA ARG A 178 -9.15 6.31 -14.22
C ARG A 178 -9.30 7.44 -15.21
N TYR A 179 -8.89 8.62 -14.82
CA TYR A 179 -9.02 9.84 -15.62
C TYR A 179 -7.65 10.50 -15.78
N HIS A 180 -7.29 10.80 -17.00
CA HIS A 180 -6.19 11.70 -17.31
C HIS A 180 -6.76 13.12 -17.29
N ILE A 181 -6.26 13.92 -16.41
CA ILE A 181 -6.78 15.27 -16.16
C ILE A 181 -5.65 16.29 -16.12
N ARG A 182 -6.00 17.53 -16.48
CA ARG A 182 -5.23 18.73 -16.15
C ARG A 182 -5.99 19.50 -15.08
N PHE A 183 -5.31 19.90 -14.01
CA PHE A 183 -5.94 20.62 -12.91
C PHE A 183 -5.04 21.74 -12.42
N THR A 184 -5.65 22.78 -11.85
CA THR A 184 -4.95 23.86 -11.16
C THR A 184 -5.28 23.81 -9.69
N VAL A 185 -4.27 23.86 -8.82
CA VAL A 185 -4.48 23.95 -7.37
C VAL A 185 -5.23 25.24 -7.06
N PRO A 186 -6.40 25.19 -6.39
CA PRO A 186 -7.21 26.38 -6.13
C PRO A 186 -6.44 27.48 -5.41
N SER A 187 -6.70 28.74 -5.76
CA SER A 187 -6.00 29.90 -5.19
C SER A 187 -6.21 30.09 -3.68
N TRP A 188 -7.29 29.55 -3.15
CA TRP A 188 -7.65 29.57 -1.74
C TRP A 188 -7.16 28.36 -0.93
N TRP A 189 -6.52 27.36 -1.60
CA TRP A 189 -6.09 26.13 -0.94
C TRP A 189 -4.83 26.36 -0.09
N ASP A 190 -4.89 26.03 1.18
CA ASP A 190 -3.77 26.19 2.12
C ASP A 190 -3.40 24.89 2.87
N ASP A 191 -3.96 23.75 2.45
CA ASP A 191 -3.74 22.42 3.03
C ASP A 191 -2.79 21.55 2.16
N ILE A 192 -2.66 20.29 2.51
CA ILE A 192 -1.91 19.28 1.72
C ILE A 192 -2.57 19.04 0.36
N GLY A 193 -1.79 18.67 -0.64
CA GLY A 193 -2.32 18.36 -1.97
C GLY A 193 -3.23 17.12 -1.99
N LEU A 194 -4.17 17.05 -2.93
CA LEU A 194 -5.13 15.95 -3.02
C LEU A 194 -4.79 14.95 -4.12
N LEU A 195 -4.28 15.40 -5.25
CA LEU A 195 -4.07 14.60 -6.45
C LEU A 195 -2.58 14.26 -6.64
N PRO A 196 -2.24 12.99 -6.96
CA PRO A 196 -0.86 12.58 -7.16
C PRO A 196 -0.31 13.05 -8.50
N VAL A 197 0.91 13.55 -8.51
CA VAL A 197 1.65 13.92 -9.73
C VAL A 197 2.99 13.22 -9.73
N LYS A 198 3.38 12.65 -10.85
CA LYS A 198 4.68 11.99 -11.01
C LYS A 198 5.78 13.04 -11.14
N ARG A 199 6.84 12.93 -10.36
CA ARG A 199 7.98 13.83 -10.45
C ARG A 199 8.71 13.65 -11.77
N THR A 200 9.00 14.75 -12.43
CA THR A 200 9.77 14.78 -13.69
C THR A 200 11.25 15.17 -13.48
N LYS A 201 11.56 15.75 -12.33
CA LYS A 201 12.90 16.22 -11.94
C LYS A 201 13.19 15.91 -10.48
N GLY A 202 14.47 15.89 -10.13
CA GLY A 202 14.90 15.71 -8.74
C GLY A 202 14.69 14.30 -8.20
N ARG A 203 14.08 14.20 -7.02
CA ARG A 203 13.76 12.91 -6.36
C ARG A 203 12.75 12.12 -7.21
N ALA A 204 13.03 10.86 -7.49
CA ALA A 204 12.07 9.98 -8.18
C ALA A 204 10.81 9.77 -7.35
N GLY A 205 9.69 9.48 -8.00
CA GLY A 205 8.45 9.09 -7.34
C GLY A 205 7.29 10.04 -7.58
N TRP A 206 6.45 10.18 -6.58
CA TRP A 206 5.21 10.94 -6.62
C TRP A 206 5.22 12.06 -5.59
N PHE A 207 4.45 13.12 -5.87
CA PHE A 207 4.17 14.19 -4.92
C PHE A 207 2.73 14.66 -5.09
N TRP A 208 2.24 15.41 -4.14
CA TRP A 208 0.88 15.96 -4.11
C TRP A 208 0.98 17.49 -4.09
N PRO A 209 0.87 18.15 -5.26
CA PRO A 209 1.01 19.59 -5.35
C PRO A 209 -0.03 20.30 -4.50
N ASN A 210 0.40 21.35 -3.79
CA ASN A 210 -0.44 22.16 -2.91
C ASN A 210 -0.10 23.66 -2.95
N VAL A 211 0.71 24.09 -3.94
CA VAL A 211 0.98 25.51 -4.16
C VAL A 211 -0.15 26.10 -5.00
N PRO A 212 -0.93 27.05 -4.45
CA PRO A 212 -2.03 27.68 -5.15
C PRO A 212 -1.64 28.23 -6.52
N GLY A 213 -2.51 28.04 -7.51
CA GLY A 213 -2.31 28.50 -8.88
C GLY A 213 -1.38 27.66 -9.75
N THR A 214 -0.72 26.62 -9.21
CA THR A 214 0.09 25.72 -10.03
C THR A 214 -0.78 24.74 -10.80
N THR A 215 -0.44 24.53 -12.08
CA THR A 215 -1.18 23.63 -12.98
C THR A 215 -0.38 22.35 -13.23
N HIS A 216 -1.06 21.22 -13.16
CA HIS A 216 -0.47 19.90 -13.31
C HIS A 216 -1.34 19.00 -14.18
N GLU A 217 -0.71 17.97 -14.75
CA GLU A 217 -1.36 16.92 -15.53
C GLU A 217 -1.03 15.56 -14.95
N THR A 218 -2.04 14.70 -14.80
CA THR A 218 -1.87 13.40 -14.16
C THR A 218 -3.01 12.44 -14.43
N TRP A 219 -2.75 11.15 -14.21
CA TRP A 219 -3.76 10.12 -14.12
C TRP A 219 -4.20 9.88 -12.68
N VAL A 220 -5.50 9.92 -12.43
CA VAL A 220 -6.10 9.71 -11.11
C VAL A 220 -7.17 8.64 -11.13
N ASP A 221 -7.40 8.01 -10.01
CA ASP A 221 -8.56 7.13 -9.81
C ASP A 221 -9.81 7.96 -9.54
N THR A 222 -10.98 7.42 -9.90
CA THR A 222 -12.30 8.02 -9.58
C THR A 222 -12.40 8.48 -8.13
N ALA A 223 -11.89 7.69 -7.17
CA ALA A 223 -12.02 8.01 -5.76
C ALA A 223 -11.20 9.24 -5.36
N GLU A 224 -10.00 9.40 -5.93
CA GLU A 224 -9.13 10.56 -5.69
C GLU A 224 -9.71 11.81 -6.33
N LEU A 225 -10.19 11.70 -7.58
CA LEU A 225 -10.84 12.81 -8.28
C LEU A 225 -12.10 13.27 -7.53
N LYS A 226 -12.93 12.30 -7.11
CA LYS A 226 -14.13 12.63 -6.34
C LYS A 226 -13.78 13.32 -5.02
N LEU A 227 -12.74 12.87 -4.30
CA LEU A 227 -12.31 13.54 -3.08
C LEU A 227 -11.91 15.00 -3.37
N ALA A 228 -11.13 15.24 -4.42
CA ALA A 228 -10.72 16.60 -4.79
C ALA A 228 -11.94 17.50 -5.09
N ILE A 229 -12.92 16.98 -5.80
CA ILE A 229 -14.17 17.70 -6.10
C ILE A 229 -15.01 17.92 -4.84
N ASP A 230 -15.15 16.92 -3.98
CA ASP A 230 -15.86 17.05 -2.69
C ASP A 230 -15.21 18.11 -1.76
N GLU A 231 -13.91 18.33 -1.90
CA GLU A 231 -13.15 19.38 -1.21
C GLU A 231 -13.10 20.72 -2.01
N GLY A 232 -13.87 20.83 -3.11
CA GLY A 232 -14.09 22.07 -3.84
C GLY A 232 -13.05 22.40 -4.92
N TRP A 233 -12.24 21.46 -5.37
CA TRP A 233 -11.22 21.72 -6.40
C TRP A 233 -11.79 21.92 -7.82
N ASP A 234 -13.10 21.69 -8.04
CA ASP A 234 -13.80 21.91 -9.29
C ASP A 234 -14.64 23.21 -9.32
N THR A 235 -14.67 23.95 -8.22
CA THR A 235 -15.51 25.15 -8.14
C THR A 235 -14.88 26.31 -8.90
N GLU A 236 -15.65 26.93 -9.80
CA GLU A 236 -15.24 28.13 -10.53
C GLU A 236 -15.13 29.38 -9.64
N ALA A 237 -15.68 29.30 -8.44
CA ALA A 237 -15.66 30.39 -7.47
C ALA A 237 -15.09 29.91 -6.15
N GLY A 238 -13.85 30.24 -5.88
CA GLY A 238 -13.30 30.21 -4.51
C GLY A 238 -13.91 31.31 -3.66
N PRO A 239 -13.66 31.34 -2.34
CA PRO A 239 -14.12 32.40 -1.44
C PRO A 239 -13.69 33.81 -1.91
N ASP A 240 -12.67 33.94 -2.71
CA ASP A 240 -12.06 35.19 -3.15
C ASP A 240 -12.27 35.52 -4.65
N GLY A 241 -13.06 34.72 -5.39
CA GLY A 241 -13.33 34.99 -6.80
C GLY A 241 -13.30 33.78 -7.75
N PRO A 242 -13.47 34.00 -9.06
CA PRO A 242 -13.56 32.93 -10.03
C PRO A 242 -12.20 32.20 -10.18
N ILE A 243 -12.24 30.87 -10.14
CA ILE A 243 -11.11 30.02 -10.52
C ILE A 243 -11.10 29.98 -12.06
N THR A 244 -9.99 30.33 -12.65
CA THR A 244 -9.88 30.52 -14.10
C THR A 244 -9.73 29.21 -14.88
N GLN A 245 -9.51 28.06 -14.22
CA GLN A 245 -9.37 26.77 -14.89
C GLN A 245 -9.88 25.64 -14.00
N PRO A 246 -11.08 25.10 -14.25
CA PRO A 246 -11.59 23.90 -13.62
C PRO A 246 -10.74 22.69 -14.01
N ILE A 247 -11.03 21.54 -13.39
CA ILE A 247 -10.44 20.26 -13.79
C ILE A 247 -10.83 19.94 -15.23
N GLU A 248 -9.84 19.85 -16.12
CA GLU A 248 -10.01 19.48 -17.53
C GLU A 248 -9.77 17.98 -17.71
N PHE A 249 -10.74 17.28 -18.28
CA PHE A 249 -10.59 15.88 -18.68
C PHE A 249 -9.88 15.81 -20.03
N LEU A 250 -8.86 14.99 -20.15
CA LEU A 250 -8.09 14.78 -21.38
C LEU A 250 -8.47 13.44 -22.03
N GLU A 251 -8.55 12.38 -21.22
CA GLU A 251 -8.99 11.04 -21.62
C GLU A 251 -9.35 10.23 -20.37
N GLY A 252 -9.82 9.00 -20.53
CA GLY A 252 -10.13 8.12 -19.40
C GLY A 252 -10.01 6.64 -19.75
N ILE A 253 -9.97 5.81 -18.71
CA ILE A 253 -10.05 4.34 -18.79
C ILE A 253 -11.25 3.92 -17.96
N LYS A 254 -12.30 3.47 -18.62
CA LYS A 254 -13.47 2.86 -17.98
C LYS A 254 -13.17 1.40 -17.67
N LEU A 255 -13.43 0.97 -16.45
CA LEU A 255 -13.27 -0.40 -15.99
C LEU A 255 -14.63 -1.07 -15.80
N THR A 256 -14.67 -2.38 -15.93
CA THR A 256 -15.89 -3.15 -15.60
C THR A 256 -15.99 -3.28 -14.08
N LYS A 257 -17.16 -2.98 -13.54
CA LYS A 257 -17.45 -3.10 -12.12
C LYS A 257 -17.55 -4.56 -11.72
N VAL A 258 -16.72 -4.99 -10.77
CA VAL A 258 -16.67 -6.36 -10.27
C VAL A 258 -16.45 -6.39 -8.74
N ASP A 259 -16.76 -7.51 -8.13
CA ASP A 259 -16.48 -7.76 -6.69
C ASP A 259 -15.72 -9.10 -6.47
N PRO A 260 -14.58 -9.31 -7.15
CA PRO A 260 -13.85 -10.58 -7.09
C PRO A 260 -13.05 -10.74 -5.80
N ILE A 261 -12.87 -9.69 -5.02
CA ILE A 261 -11.90 -9.61 -3.93
C ILE A 261 -12.55 -9.77 -2.57
N ARG A 262 -13.83 -9.37 -2.42
CA ARG A 262 -14.51 -9.39 -1.13
C ARG A 262 -14.52 -10.78 -0.48
N GLY A 263 -14.83 -11.82 -1.24
CA GLY A 263 -14.84 -13.19 -0.74
C GLY A 263 -13.46 -13.67 -0.28
N TRP A 264 -12.41 -13.30 -1.02
CA TRP A 264 -11.04 -13.60 -0.66
C TRP A 264 -10.58 -12.83 0.59
N VAL A 265 -10.85 -11.52 0.67
CA VAL A 265 -10.53 -10.73 1.85
C VAL A 265 -11.28 -11.24 3.08
N LYS A 266 -12.57 -11.57 2.94
CA LYS A 266 -13.36 -12.19 4.02
C LYS A 266 -12.72 -13.51 4.49
N THR A 267 -12.21 -14.33 3.58
CA THR A 267 -11.51 -15.55 3.93
C THR A 267 -10.26 -15.28 4.78
N ILE A 268 -9.49 -14.25 4.45
CA ILE A 268 -8.31 -13.85 5.24
C ILE A 268 -8.72 -13.29 6.61
N GLN A 269 -9.77 -12.49 6.68
CA GLN A 269 -10.32 -12.01 7.95
C GLN A 269 -10.78 -13.15 8.86
N ASP A 270 -11.49 -14.15 8.30
CA ASP A 270 -11.88 -15.34 9.06
C ASP A 270 -10.67 -16.14 9.58
N MET A 271 -9.56 -16.19 8.81
CA MET A 271 -8.31 -16.80 9.26
C MET A 271 -7.66 -16.01 10.41
N ILE A 272 -7.72 -14.68 10.36
CA ILE A 272 -7.27 -13.82 11.45
C ILE A 272 -8.10 -14.10 12.72
N ASP A 273 -9.42 -14.14 12.60
CA ASP A 273 -10.33 -14.46 13.70
C ASP A 273 -10.04 -15.85 14.31
N ILE A 274 -9.71 -16.85 13.48
CA ILE A 274 -9.30 -18.18 13.94
C ILE A 274 -8.01 -18.09 14.76
N ALA A 275 -7.01 -17.35 14.27
CA ALA A 275 -5.74 -17.17 14.98
C ALA A 275 -5.95 -16.48 16.34
N GLU A 276 -6.72 -15.41 16.37
CA GLU A 276 -7.05 -14.68 17.60
C GLU A 276 -7.80 -15.56 18.61
N LYS A 277 -8.90 -16.20 18.22
CA LYS A 277 -9.66 -17.09 19.10
C LYS A 277 -8.83 -18.24 19.65
N ARG A 278 -7.85 -18.72 18.89
CA ARG A 278 -7.00 -19.86 19.28
C ARG A 278 -5.88 -19.47 20.25
N TRP A 279 -5.32 -18.27 20.09
CA TRP A 279 -4.05 -17.92 20.70
C TRP A 279 -4.07 -16.66 21.57
N ALA A 280 -5.06 -15.74 21.45
CA ALA A 280 -5.01 -14.44 22.15
C ALA A 280 -4.81 -14.58 23.67
N ASP A 281 -5.60 -15.41 24.31
CA ASP A 281 -5.53 -15.62 25.76
C ASP A 281 -4.35 -16.51 26.19
N LYS A 282 -3.83 -17.35 25.29
CA LYS A 282 -2.79 -18.33 25.59
C LYS A 282 -1.38 -17.81 25.34
N ASN A 283 -1.24 -17.04 24.26
CA ASN A 283 0.06 -16.50 23.81
C ASN A 283 -0.14 -15.30 22.90
N PRO A 284 -0.19 -14.08 23.44
CA PRO A 284 -0.36 -12.85 22.65
C PRO A 284 0.71 -12.67 21.55
N THR A 285 1.97 -13.06 21.84
CA THR A 285 3.05 -13.00 20.83
C THR A 285 2.77 -13.92 19.66
N ALA A 286 2.28 -15.13 19.90
CA ALA A 286 1.87 -16.06 18.84
C ALA A 286 0.75 -15.46 17.99
N THR A 287 -0.25 -14.86 18.61
CA THR A 287 -1.34 -14.16 17.91
C THR A 287 -0.78 -13.07 16.99
N THR A 288 0.11 -12.22 17.50
CA THR A 288 0.74 -11.15 16.71
C THR A 288 1.50 -11.70 15.51
N ILE A 289 2.30 -12.75 15.67
CA ILE A 289 3.06 -13.37 14.58
C ILE A 289 2.12 -13.88 13.48
N LEU A 290 1.08 -14.63 13.84
CA LEU A 290 0.16 -15.25 12.89
C LEU A 290 -0.72 -14.22 12.17
N THR A 291 -1.30 -13.28 12.90
CA THR A 291 -2.15 -12.23 12.30
C THR A 291 -1.34 -11.28 11.41
N SER A 292 -0.10 -10.97 11.80
CA SER A 292 0.80 -10.16 10.96
C SER A 292 1.16 -10.88 9.66
N ALA A 293 1.40 -12.19 9.69
CA ALA A 293 1.66 -12.99 8.50
C ALA A 293 0.46 -13.02 7.54
N LEU A 294 -0.76 -13.19 8.05
CA LEU A 294 -1.99 -13.17 7.25
C LEU A 294 -2.25 -11.78 6.63
N LYS A 295 -2.05 -10.71 7.40
CA LYS A 295 -2.15 -9.33 6.91
C LYS A 295 -1.08 -9.04 5.85
N ASN A 296 0.16 -9.53 6.06
CA ASN A 296 1.23 -9.41 5.09
C ASN A 296 0.90 -10.15 3.78
N MET A 297 0.34 -11.34 3.87
CA MET A 297 -0.10 -12.11 2.70
C MET A 297 -1.05 -11.27 1.83
N LEU A 298 -2.10 -10.66 2.41
CA LEU A 298 -3.02 -9.78 1.68
C LEU A 298 -2.28 -8.62 1.01
N ARG A 299 -1.45 -7.91 1.77
CA ARG A 299 -0.71 -6.73 1.29
C ARG A 299 0.20 -7.06 0.11
N VAL A 300 0.97 -8.15 0.23
CA VAL A 300 1.94 -8.56 -0.79
C VAL A 300 1.21 -9.08 -2.04
N THR A 301 0.07 -9.75 -1.88
CA THR A 301 -0.75 -10.23 -3.01
C THR A 301 -1.28 -9.07 -3.86
N ILE A 302 -1.80 -8.01 -3.24
CA ILE A 302 -2.24 -6.81 -3.97
C ILE A 302 -1.06 -6.22 -4.75
N GLY A 303 0.11 -6.10 -4.12
CA GLY A 303 1.32 -5.65 -4.81
C GLY A 303 1.72 -6.57 -5.98
N GLN A 304 1.55 -7.86 -5.83
CA GLN A 304 1.87 -8.84 -6.89
C GLN A 304 0.89 -8.77 -8.08
N MET A 305 -0.37 -8.42 -7.87
CA MET A 305 -1.34 -8.18 -8.96
C MET A 305 -0.88 -7.04 -9.88
N SER A 306 -0.15 -6.07 -9.37
CA SER A 306 0.42 -4.96 -10.17
C SER A 306 1.89 -5.15 -10.52
N ALA A 307 2.54 -6.24 -10.13
CA ALA A 307 3.95 -6.40 -10.41
C ALA A 307 4.19 -6.53 -11.90
N SER A 308 4.95 -5.59 -12.48
CA SER A 308 5.56 -5.79 -13.79
C SER A 308 6.47 -6.99 -13.72
N ASN A 309 6.63 -7.69 -14.83
CA ASN A 309 7.50 -8.85 -14.90
C ASN A 309 8.89 -8.53 -14.36
N PRO A 310 9.26 -9.01 -13.19
CA PRO A 310 10.63 -8.85 -12.77
C PRO A 310 11.49 -9.69 -13.71
N VAL A 311 12.61 -9.15 -14.05
CA VAL A 311 13.69 -9.86 -14.71
C VAL A 311 14.05 -11.07 -13.85
N THR A 312 14.08 -12.25 -14.43
CA THR A 312 14.58 -13.43 -13.74
C THR A 312 16.11 -13.39 -13.74
N THR A 313 16.70 -13.30 -12.57
CA THR A 313 18.13 -13.45 -12.41
C THR A 313 18.48 -14.92 -12.32
N THR A 314 19.26 -15.42 -13.24
CA THR A 314 19.78 -16.78 -13.25
C THR A 314 21.28 -16.74 -12.96
N VAL A 315 21.74 -17.68 -12.17
CA VAL A 315 23.17 -17.84 -11.88
C VAL A 315 23.62 -19.20 -12.38
N VAL A 316 24.70 -19.19 -13.13
CA VAL A 316 25.37 -20.40 -13.64
C VAL A 316 26.84 -20.41 -13.20
N TYR A 317 27.43 -21.58 -13.16
CA TYR A 317 28.80 -21.76 -12.70
C TYR A 317 29.79 -21.84 -13.84
N ASP A 318 29.32 -22.14 -15.03
CA ASP A 318 30.10 -22.16 -16.25
C ASP A 318 29.61 -21.09 -17.21
N ALA A 319 30.52 -20.42 -17.89
CA ALA A 319 30.19 -19.43 -18.91
C ALA A 319 29.44 -20.07 -20.09
N ASP A 320 29.72 -21.33 -20.37
CA ASP A 320 29.09 -22.09 -21.45
C ASP A 320 27.60 -22.42 -21.17
N ASP A 321 27.16 -22.30 -19.91
CA ASP A 321 25.76 -22.45 -19.51
C ASP A 321 24.93 -21.18 -19.72
N ILE A 322 25.56 -20.08 -20.15
CA ILE A 322 24.85 -18.82 -20.46
C ILE A 322 24.20 -18.98 -21.85
N PRO A 323 22.85 -18.80 -21.96
CA PRO A 323 22.20 -18.85 -23.27
C PRO A 323 22.78 -17.84 -24.24
N SER A 324 22.94 -18.23 -25.50
CA SER A 324 23.60 -17.43 -26.55
C SER A 324 22.83 -16.16 -26.95
N ASP A 325 21.56 -16.04 -26.53
CA ASP A 325 20.70 -14.88 -26.74
C ASP A 325 20.81 -13.84 -25.62
N ILE A 326 21.64 -14.08 -24.60
CA ILE A 326 21.90 -13.16 -23.51
C ILE A 326 23.04 -12.21 -23.86
N GLU A 327 22.72 -10.92 -24.06
CA GLU A 327 23.69 -9.90 -24.46
C GLU A 327 24.62 -9.41 -23.33
N GLY A 328 24.29 -9.69 -22.07
CA GLY A 328 25.09 -9.24 -20.93
C GLY A 328 24.96 -10.09 -19.68
N PHE A 329 26.05 -10.25 -18.97
CA PHE A 329 26.09 -10.97 -17.70
C PHE A 329 27.12 -10.36 -16.74
N ASP A 330 26.89 -10.53 -15.43
CA ASP A 330 27.82 -10.14 -14.39
C ASP A 330 28.68 -11.33 -13.98
N VAL A 331 29.97 -11.06 -13.71
CA VAL A 331 30.91 -12.06 -13.19
C VAL A 331 30.97 -11.95 -11.67
N ILE A 332 30.58 -13.01 -10.97
CA ILE A 332 30.67 -13.11 -9.52
C ILE A 332 32.05 -13.63 -9.15
N ARG A 333 32.78 -12.85 -8.34
CA ARG A 333 34.15 -13.18 -7.91
C ARG A 333 34.20 -13.43 -6.40
N ASN A 334 35.11 -14.28 -5.97
CA ASN A 334 35.41 -14.48 -4.56
C ASN A 334 36.29 -13.34 -4.00
N LYS A 335 36.63 -13.40 -2.71
CA LYS A 335 37.49 -12.40 -2.05
C LYS A 335 38.93 -12.37 -2.60
N THR A 336 39.39 -13.43 -3.27
CA THR A 336 40.70 -13.54 -3.90
C THR A 336 40.68 -13.08 -5.36
N GLY A 337 39.52 -12.72 -5.89
CA GLY A 337 39.33 -12.22 -7.25
C GLY A 337 39.03 -13.30 -8.29
N ASP A 338 38.98 -14.58 -7.90
CA ASP A 338 38.68 -15.68 -8.80
C ASP A 338 37.21 -15.69 -9.16
N THR A 339 36.89 -15.98 -10.43
CA THR A 339 35.51 -16.15 -10.89
C THR A 339 34.89 -17.40 -10.27
N ILE A 340 33.75 -17.25 -9.63
CA ILE A 340 33.03 -18.37 -8.97
C ILE A 340 31.68 -18.65 -9.63
N ALA A 341 31.11 -17.70 -10.34
CA ALA A 341 29.86 -17.88 -11.09
C ALA A 341 29.61 -16.68 -12.02
N TYR A 342 28.60 -16.82 -12.85
CA TYR A 342 28.08 -15.81 -13.75
C TYR A 342 26.60 -15.58 -13.44
N GLN A 343 26.17 -14.32 -13.52
CA GLN A 343 24.78 -13.94 -13.29
C GLN A 343 24.28 -13.18 -14.50
N TYR A 344 23.16 -13.64 -15.05
CA TYR A 344 22.50 -12.93 -16.15
C TYR A 344 21.01 -12.75 -15.86
N GLN A 345 20.42 -11.82 -16.59
CA GLN A 345 19.02 -11.49 -16.46
C GLN A 345 18.29 -11.88 -17.74
N THR A 346 17.22 -12.63 -17.60
CA THR A 346 16.29 -12.90 -18.68
C THR A 346 15.04 -12.06 -18.54
N ALA A 347 14.59 -11.45 -19.64
CA ALA A 347 13.28 -10.82 -19.68
C ALA A 347 12.24 -11.89 -19.37
N ARG A 348 11.35 -11.59 -18.42
CA ARG A 348 10.28 -12.52 -18.11
C ARG A 348 9.33 -12.68 -19.28
N ARG A 349 8.70 -13.86 -19.29
CA ARG A 349 7.45 -14.10 -20.03
C ARG A 349 6.44 -12.99 -19.68
N ARG A 350 5.51 -12.73 -20.60
CA ARG A 350 4.37 -11.83 -20.36
C ARG A 350 3.75 -12.12 -18.99
N PRO A 351 3.19 -11.12 -18.28
CA PRO A 351 2.48 -11.36 -17.05
C PRO A 351 1.49 -12.50 -17.23
N ASP A 352 1.32 -13.31 -16.19
CA ASP A 352 0.26 -14.33 -16.18
C ASP A 352 -1.09 -13.60 -16.26
N PRO A 353 -1.83 -13.71 -17.38
CA PRO A 353 -3.06 -12.96 -17.60
C PRO A 353 -4.13 -13.24 -16.54
N ASP A 354 -4.05 -14.39 -15.87
CA ASP A 354 -4.99 -14.77 -14.81
C ASP A 354 -4.66 -14.10 -13.47
N THR A 355 -3.53 -13.42 -13.33
CA THR A 355 -3.07 -12.88 -12.04
C THR A 355 -2.54 -11.46 -12.12
N TRP A 356 -2.31 -10.96 -13.31
CA TRP A 356 -1.85 -9.60 -13.54
C TRP A 356 -3.04 -8.65 -13.73
N HIS A 357 -3.39 -7.97 -12.65
CA HIS A 357 -4.51 -7.05 -12.56
C HIS A 357 -4.08 -5.73 -11.92
N PRO A 358 -3.24 -4.92 -12.62
CA PRO A 358 -2.74 -3.65 -12.11
C PRO A 358 -3.88 -2.66 -11.80
N GLU A 359 -5.00 -2.76 -12.48
CA GLU A 359 -6.19 -1.95 -12.26
C GLU A 359 -6.82 -2.20 -10.88
N ILE A 360 -6.83 -3.44 -10.42
CA ILE A 360 -7.33 -3.81 -9.10
C ILE A 360 -6.42 -3.23 -8.01
N ALA A 361 -5.11 -3.45 -8.16
CA ALA A 361 -4.14 -2.93 -7.21
C ALA A 361 -4.17 -1.39 -7.15
N ALA A 362 -4.20 -0.74 -8.33
CA ALA A 362 -4.27 0.72 -8.44
C ALA A 362 -5.51 1.29 -7.72
N ARG A 363 -6.67 0.64 -7.90
CA ARG A 363 -7.91 1.04 -7.22
C ARG A 363 -7.84 0.89 -5.71
N ILE A 364 -7.30 -0.23 -5.21
CA ILE A 364 -7.13 -0.47 -3.77
C ILE A 364 -6.17 0.56 -3.17
N TRP A 365 -5.08 0.88 -3.85
CA TRP A 365 -4.13 1.89 -3.39
C TRP A 365 -4.74 3.29 -3.38
N ALA A 366 -5.52 3.65 -4.40
CA ALA A 366 -6.22 4.93 -4.44
C ALA A 366 -7.25 5.05 -3.32
N LEU A 367 -8.08 4.01 -3.10
CA LEU A 367 -9.04 3.96 -2.00
C LEU A 367 -8.36 4.04 -0.63
N SER A 368 -7.19 3.40 -0.47
CA SER A 368 -6.41 3.49 0.76
C SER A 368 -5.90 4.91 1.00
N ARG A 369 -5.35 5.58 -0.03
CA ARG A 369 -4.92 6.99 0.07
C ARG A 369 -6.08 7.92 0.40
N VAL A 370 -7.22 7.75 -0.25
CA VAL A 370 -8.45 8.52 0.06
C VAL A 370 -8.88 8.30 1.50
N ARG A 371 -8.85 7.06 2.01
CA ARG A 371 -9.19 6.77 3.41
C ARG A 371 -8.21 7.38 4.40
N THR A 372 -6.92 7.42 4.09
CA THR A 372 -5.93 8.10 4.94
C THR A 372 -6.25 9.61 5.03
N LEU A 373 -6.76 10.20 3.96
CA LEU A 373 -7.12 11.62 3.92
C LEU A 373 -8.50 11.91 4.54
N ASN A 374 -9.48 11.04 4.28
CA ASN A 374 -10.89 11.28 4.62
C ASN A 374 -11.58 9.95 4.98
N THR A 375 -11.36 9.45 6.20
CA THR A 375 -11.88 8.16 6.66
C THR A 375 -13.27 8.28 7.29
N PRO A 376 -14.16 7.30 7.10
CA PRO A 376 -15.34 7.16 7.94
C PRO A 376 -14.92 6.91 9.39
N ILE A 377 -15.60 7.56 10.34
CA ILE A 377 -15.44 7.32 11.78
C ILE A 377 -16.75 6.80 12.38
N ALA A 378 -16.66 6.18 13.53
CA ALA A 378 -17.84 5.80 14.28
C ALA A 378 -18.39 7.00 15.08
N ASP A 379 -19.68 7.05 15.19
CA ASP A 379 -20.36 7.90 16.18
C ASP A 379 -20.24 7.20 17.56
N PRO A 380 -19.58 7.82 18.54
CA PRO A 380 -19.35 7.21 19.83
C PRO A 380 -20.64 6.89 20.59
N THR A 381 -21.76 7.58 20.26
CA THR A 381 -23.05 7.39 20.93
C THR A 381 -23.84 6.22 20.32
N THR A 382 -23.81 6.09 19.00
CA THR A 382 -24.66 5.12 18.29
C THR A 382 -23.90 3.90 17.78
N GLY A 383 -22.56 3.94 17.72
CA GLY A 383 -21.70 2.91 17.13
C GLY A 383 -21.86 2.76 15.61
N LYS A 384 -22.65 3.63 14.95
CA LYS A 384 -22.81 3.69 13.49
C LYS A 384 -21.75 4.59 12.89
N ASN A 385 -21.66 4.63 11.57
CA ASN A 385 -20.83 5.63 10.93
C ASN A 385 -21.37 7.03 11.20
N ALA A 386 -20.49 7.92 11.68
CA ALA A 386 -20.80 9.32 11.89
C ALA A 386 -20.95 10.03 10.51
N THR A 387 -21.65 11.16 10.51
CA THR A 387 -21.70 12.06 9.34
C THR A 387 -20.37 12.77 9.15
N THR A 388 -19.68 13.08 10.24
CA THR A 388 -18.32 13.63 10.22
C THR A 388 -17.30 12.57 9.79
N LYS A 389 -16.16 13.03 9.31
CA LYS A 389 -15.03 12.18 8.87
C LYS A 389 -13.82 12.45 9.75
N GLY A 390 -12.89 11.50 9.74
CA GLY A 390 -11.54 11.65 10.24
C GLY A 390 -10.54 11.67 9.08
N GLY A 391 -9.24 11.62 9.39
CA GLY A 391 -8.16 11.58 8.42
C GLY A 391 -7.36 12.87 8.34
N ALA A 392 -6.34 12.88 7.48
CA ALA A 392 -5.39 13.97 7.41
C ALA A 392 -6.03 15.33 7.05
N LEU A 393 -7.05 15.33 6.19
CA LEU A 393 -7.81 16.55 5.83
C LEU A 393 -8.76 17.07 6.94
N ARG A 394 -8.91 16.34 8.03
CA ARG A 394 -9.75 16.72 9.18
C ARG A 394 -8.90 17.17 10.37
N MET A 395 -7.69 17.60 10.08
CA MET A 395 -6.72 18.11 11.02
C MET A 395 -6.27 19.50 10.56
N ASN A 396 -5.68 20.24 11.47
CA ASN A 396 -4.95 21.46 11.06
C ASN A 396 -3.67 21.02 10.32
N SER A 397 -3.51 21.40 9.06
CA SER A 397 -2.35 21.04 8.24
C SER A 397 -1.01 21.47 8.87
N ARG A 398 -1.01 22.49 9.72
CA ARG A 398 0.18 22.94 10.47
C ARG A 398 0.59 22.00 11.60
N THR A 399 -0.24 21.00 11.93
CA THR A 399 0.08 19.95 12.91
C THR A 399 0.38 18.61 12.25
N LEU A 400 0.13 18.47 10.95
CA LEU A 400 0.37 17.25 10.17
C LEU A 400 1.85 17.16 9.79
N LEU A 401 2.60 16.30 10.46
CA LEU A 401 4.05 16.16 10.26
C LEU A 401 4.42 15.32 9.04
N ALA A 402 3.68 14.25 8.79
CA ALA A 402 3.90 13.38 7.64
C ALA A 402 2.72 12.46 7.34
N ILE A 403 2.67 11.96 6.10
CA ILE A 403 1.86 10.81 5.69
C ILE A 403 2.81 9.73 5.13
N HIS A 404 2.63 8.48 5.56
CA HIS A 404 3.43 7.36 5.08
C HIS A 404 2.55 6.11 4.91
N GLY A 405 2.10 5.88 3.66
CA GLY A 405 1.15 4.81 3.37
C GLY A 405 -0.21 5.11 3.98
N ASP A 406 -0.63 4.28 4.91
CA ASP A 406 -1.87 4.44 5.70
C ASP A 406 -1.62 5.02 7.11
N ALA A 407 -0.39 5.48 7.37
CA ALA A 407 -0.02 6.14 8.61
C ALA A 407 -0.04 7.66 8.48
N ILE A 408 -0.50 8.32 9.54
CA ILE A 408 -0.48 9.78 9.72
C ILE A 408 0.36 10.09 10.97
N TYR A 409 1.22 11.08 10.85
CA TYR A 409 2.03 11.58 11.95
C TYR A 409 1.68 13.04 12.21
N THR A 410 1.43 13.37 13.46
CA THR A 410 0.95 14.70 13.84
C THR A 410 1.53 15.17 15.17
N SER A 411 1.46 16.46 15.45
CA SER A 411 1.89 17.01 16.72
C SER A 411 0.78 17.07 17.78
N ASN A 412 -0.47 16.77 17.42
CA ASN A 412 -1.61 16.77 18.32
C ASN A 412 -2.42 15.49 18.15
N VAL A 413 -3.00 14.98 19.24
CA VAL A 413 -3.92 13.82 19.19
C VAL A 413 -5.27 14.29 18.66
N PRO A 414 -5.70 13.84 17.47
CA PRO A 414 -7.01 14.22 16.97
C PRO A 414 -8.09 13.36 17.64
N PRO A 415 -9.16 13.95 18.18
CA PRO A 415 -10.21 13.21 18.90
C PRO A 415 -10.82 12.06 18.09
N TRP A 416 -11.00 12.24 16.79
CA TRP A 416 -11.57 11.22 15.92
C TRP A 416 -10.74 9.92 15.81
N ALA A 417 -9.45 9.93 16.15
CA ALA A 417 -8.56 8.75 16.09
C ALA A 417 -8.51 7.97 17.42
N LEU A 418 -9.11 8.50 18.46
CA LEU A 418 -9.22 7.81 19.75
C LEU A 418 -10.26 6.68 19.68
N PRO A 419 -10.17 5.66 20.55
CA PRO A 419 -11.20 4.63 20.67
C PRO A 419 -12.57 5.24 20.98
N VAL A 420 -13.64 4.57 20.51
CA VAL A 420 -15.03 4.97 20.84
C VAL A 420 -15.27 5.04 22.34
N ALA A 421 -14.67 4.14 23.13
CA ALA A 421 -14.75 4.15 24.59
C ALA A 421 -14.18 5.43 25.24
N GLN A 422 -13.34 6.19 24.51
CA GLN A 422 -12.76 7.47 24.91
C GLN A 422 -13.44 8.66 24.17
N GLY A 423 -14.63 8.45 23.63
CA GLY A 423 -15.36 9.48 22.88
C GLY A 423 -14.85 9.70 21.45
N GLY A 424 -13.97 8.87 20.95
CA GLY A 424 -13.39 8.99 19.62
C GLY A 424 -14.14 8.20 18.53
N GLY A 425 -13.53 8.08 17.36
CA GLY A 425 -14.14 7.51 16.16
C GLY A 425 -13.63 6.12 15.76
N ASP A 426 -12.66 5.55 16.50
CA ASP A 426 -12.14 4.20 16.24
C ASP A 426 -12.99 3.13 16.93
N ASP A 427 -13.83 2.43 16.17
CA ASP A 427 -14.68 1.32 16.61
C ASP A 427 -14.02 -0.07 16.42
N GLY A 428 -12.73 -0.11 16.11
CA GLY A 428 -11.98 -1.35 15.89
C GLY A 428 -12.14 -1.99 14.51
N LYS A 429 -13.00 -1.46 13.62
CA LYS A 429 -13.24 -2.02 12.30
C LYS A 429 -12.08 -1.77 11.33
N ASP A 430 -11.95 -2.65 10.35
CA ASP A 430 -10.98 -2.50 9.26
C ASP A 430 -11.20 -1.19 8.49
N GLY A 431 -10.09 -0.55 8.12
CA GLY A 431 -10.09 0.74 7.43
C GLY A 431 -10.31 1.95 8.34
N ARG A 432 -10.42 1.79 9.68
CA ARG A 432 -10.36 2.89 10.63
C ARG A 432 -8.92 3.34 10.85
N LEU A 433 -8.77 4.60 11.21
CA LEU A 433 -7.50 5.16 11.69
C LEU A 433 -7.53 5.19 13.23
N ARG A 434 -6.43 4.78 13.85
CA ARG A 434 -6.29 4.74 15.31
C ARG A 434 -4.98 5.35 15.77
N VAL A 435 -4.95 5.94 16.94
CA VAL A 435 -3.69 6.28 17.60
C VAL A 435 -2.97 5.00 18.02
N LYS A 436 -1.73 4.83 17.58
CA LYS A 436 -0.85 3.71 17.99
C LYS A 436 0.03 4.08 19.17
N GLY A 437 0.39 5.35 19.24
CA GLY A 437 1.20 5.84 20.34
C GLY A 437 1.43 7.33 20.29
N VAL A 438 1.81 7.88 21.44
CA VAL A 438 2.09 9.30 21.65
C VAL A 438 3.42 9.43 22.37
N LEU A 439 4.32 10.19 21.79
CA LEU A 439 5.58 10.55 22.42
C LEU A 439 5.47 12.02 22.88
N PRO A 440 5.45 12.29 24.19
CA PRO A 440 5.35 13.66 24.69
C PRO A 440 6.62 14.45 24.42
N GLY A 441 6.46 15.74 24.15
CA GLY A 441 7.55 16.66 23.85
C GLY A 441 7.93 17.60 25.01
N PRO A 442 8.73 18.63 24.70
CA PRO A 442 9.05 19.13 23.35
C PRO A 442 10.06 18.24 22.60
N LEU A 443 9.77 17.99 21.32
CA LEU A 443 10.60 17.22 20.41
C LEU A 443 10.96 18.05 19.17
N LYS A 444 12.04 17.69 18.48
CA LYS A 444 12.33 18.27 17.15
C LYS A 444 11.38 17.62 16.13
N ALA A 445 10.71 18.44 15.30
CA ALA A 445 9.93 17.93 14.17
C ALA A 445 10.83 17.17 13.20
N PRO A 446 10.41 15.97 12.71
CA PRO A 446 11.23 15.18 11.80
C PRO A 446 11.37 15.87 10.45
N GLN A 447 12.59 15.99 9.95
CA GLN A 447 12.90 16.57 8.64
C GLN A 447 13.34 15.49 7.63
N THR A 448 13.46 14.25 8.08
CA THR A 448 13.82 13.11 7.22
C THR A 448 12.92 11.89 7.51
N GLY A 449 12.82 11.00 6.52
CA GLY A 449 12.10 9.74 6.69
C GLY A 449 12.69 8.86 7.81
N SER A 450 14.01 8.91 8.04
CA SER A 450 14.68 8.17 9.11
C SER A 450 14.36 8.74 10.49
N GLU A 451 14.36 10.06 10.66
CA GLU A 451 13.95 10.72 11.90
C GLU A 451 12.50 10.39 12.25
N ARG A 452 11.59 10.48 11.25
CA ARG A 452 10.18 10.11 11.42
C ARG A 452 10.05 8.63 11.84
N ALA A 453 10.79 7.71 11.20
CA ALA A 453 10.72 6.29 11.52
C ALA A 453 11.17 6.00 12.95
N ALA A 454 12.26 6.63 13.41
CA ALA A 454 12.75 6.51 14.78
C ALA A 454 11.73 7.02 15.82
N LEU A 455 11.10 8.17 15.55
CA LEU A 455 10.04 8.69 16.42
C LEU A 455 8.79 7.79 16.41
N SER A 456 8.45 7.17 15.27
CA SER A 456 7.32 6.24 15.17
C SER A 456 7.50 5.02 16.05
N GLU A 457 8.71 4.44 16.03
CA GLU A 457 9.05 3.27 16.86
C GLU A 457 8.96 3.61 18.36
N GLN A 458 9.50 4.76 18.76
CA GLN A 458 9.41 5.23 20.14
C GLN A 458 7.98 5.49 20.57
N ALA A 459 7.16 6.14 19.72
CA ALA A 459 5.76 6.40 20.02
C ALA A 459 4.96 5.09 20.15
N GLU A 460 5.19 4.12 19.27
CA GLU A 460 4.53 2.82 19.34
C GLU A 460 4.89 2.05 20.63
N GLN A 461 6.14 2.15 21.08
CA GLN A 461 6.59 1.56 22.34
C GLN A 461 5.98 2.28 23.56
N ALA A 462 5.79 3.59 23.50
CA ALA A 462 5.17 4.37 24.56
C ALA A 462 3.66 4.09 24.69
N GLY A 463 2.99 3.73 23.57
CA GLY A 463 1.56 3.50 23.55
C GLY A 463 0.72 4.75 23.76
N LEU A 464 -0.56 4.55 24.17
CA LEU A 464 -1.44 5.66 24.56
C LEU A 464 -1.14 6.08 26.00
N PRO A 465 -1.09 7.39 26.30
CA PRO A 465 -0.98 7.86 27.68
C PRO A 465 -2.14 7.35 28.56
N GLU A 466 -1.83 6.88 29.78
CA GLU A 466 -2.84 6.40 30.71
C GLU A 466 -3.86 7.48 31.12
N GLU A 467 -3.48 8.75 31.09
CA GLU A 467 -4.33 9.90 31.44
C GLU A 467 -5.45 10.20 30.41
N ALA A 468 -5.45 9.58 29.24
CA ALA A 468 -6.58 9.64 28.30
C ALA A 468 -7.76 8.76 28.75
N THR A 469 -7.65 8.09 29.89
CA THR A 469 -8.68 7.19 30.44
C THR A 469 -9.41 7.73 31.67
N SER A 470 -9.06 8.93 32.14
CA SER A 470 -9.71 9.53 33.31
C SER A 470 -9.96 11.03 33.09
N ASP A 471 -11.14 11.34 32.56
CA ASP A 471 -11.99 12.46 32.99
C ASP A 471 -13.40 12.33 32.39
#